data_acb91760c7f30b694f47b94455bf2f64
#
_entry.id   acb91760c7f30b694f47b94455bf2f64
#
_cell.length_a   1.000
_cell.length_b   1.000
_cell.length_c   1.000
_cell.angle_alpha   90.00
_cell.angle_beta   90.00
_cell.angle_gamma   90.00
#
_symmetry.space_group_name_H-M   'P 1'
#
loop_
_entity.id
_entity.type
_entity.pdbx_description
1 polymer ?
#
loop_
_entity_poly.entity_id
_entity_poly.type
_entity_poly.pdbx_seq_one_letter_code
_entity_poly.pdbx_strand_id
1 'polypeptide(L)' 'MAISYKKLFDLMKLKSIKITHLKSQYGFNNPVIEHLKTNNHVNTKTLEKLCKLLNCNIGDIVEYIPDDDSN' A
#
# COMPACT_ATOMS: atom_id res chain seq x y z
N MET A 1 1.89 -17.58 -1.86
CA MET A 1 1.17 -16.65 -0.98
C MET A 1 1.82 -15.28 -1.06
N ALA A 2 1.05 -14.27 -1.35
CA ALA A 2 1.60 -12.96 -1.58
C ALA A 2 0.62 -11.88 -1.18
N ILE A 3 1.16 -10.70 -0.93
CA ILE A 3 0.37 -9.51 -0.67
C ILE A 3 0.57 -8.56 -1.83
N SER A 4 -0.50 -7.95 -2.28
CA SER A 4 -0.43 -6.98 -3.37
C SER A 4 -0.96 -5.63 -2.91
N TYR A 5 -0.26 -4.57 -3.28
CA TYR A 5 -0.71 -3.20 -3.01
C TYR A 5 -1.21 -2.52 -4.28
N LYS A 6 -1.59 -3.32 -5.27
CA LYS A 6 -2.08 -2.75 -6.51
C LYS A 6 -3.28 -1.84 -6.27
N LYS A 7 -4.17 -2.26 -5.39
CA LYS A 7 -5.34 -1.45 -5.05
C LYS A 7 -4.94 -0.11 -4.44
N LEU A 8 -3.88 -0.12 -3.62
CA LEU A 8 -3.38 1.09 -3.03
C LEU A 8 -2.96 2.09 -4.12
N PHE A 9 -2.17 1.64 -5.08
CA PHE A 9 -1.69 2.53 -6.13
C PHE A 9 -2.82 2.98 -7.04
N ASP A 10 -3.78 2.10 -7.31
CA ASP A 10 -4.94 2.48 -8.11
C ASP A 10 -5.74 3.58 -7.39
N LEU A 11 -5.93 3.43 -6.09
CA LEU A 11 -6.67 4.41 -5.31
C LEU A 11 -5.91 5.72 -5.23
N MET A 12 -4.60 5.66 -5.05
CA MET A 12 -3.77 6.86 -5.03
C MET A 12 -3.87 7.61 -6.36
N LYS A 13 -3.83 6.87 -7.45
CA LYS A 13 -3.95 7.47 -8.77
C LYS A 13 -5.31 8.15 -8.93
N LEU A 14 -6.36 7.49 -8.45
CA LEU A 14 -7.70 8.04 -8.50
C LEU A 14 -7.80 9.35 -7.72
N LYS A 15 -7.09 9.45 -6.61
CA LYS A 15 -7.09 10.63 -5.76
C LYS A 15 -5.98 11.61 -6.11
N SER A 16 -5.25 11.36 -7.18
CA SER A 16 -4.15 12.23 -7.64
C SER A 16 -3.04 12.36 -6.60
N ILE A 17 -2.79 11.32 -5.85
CA ILE A 17 -1.71 11.28 -4.89
C ILE A 17 -0.56 10.48 -5.49
N LYS A 18 0.64 11.07 -5.51
CA LYS A 18 1.82 10.40 -6.05
C LYS A 18 2.66 9.81 -4.92
N ILE A 19 3.51 8.85 -5.28
CA ILE A 19 4.39 8.22 -4.29
C ILE A 19 5.30 9.26 -3.64
N THR A 20 5.76 10.23 -4.43
CA THR A 20 6.61 11.28 -3.88
C THR A 20 5.90 12.09 -2.81
N HIS A 21 4.58 12.21 -2.90
CA HIS A 21 3.81 12.92 -1.88
C HIS A 21 3.85 12.17 -0.54
N LEU A 22 3.90 10.85 -0.58
CA LEU A 22 3.99 10.07 0.65
C LEU A 22 5.25 10.42 1.42
N LYS A 23 6.35 10.61 0.71
CA LYS A 23 7.62 10.99 1.34
C LYS A 23 7.60 12.42 1.84
N SER A 24 7.21 13.35 0.98
CA SER A 24 7.40 14.77 1.26
C SER A 24 6.30 15.35 2.14
N GLN A 25 5.08 14.87 2.00
CA GLN A 25 3.95 15.47 2.70
C GLN A 25 3.44 14.64 3.87
N TYR A 26 3.63 13.33 3.81
CA TYR A 26 3.03 12.44 4.81
C TYR A 26 4.05 11.71 5.65
N GLY A 27 5.34 11.96 5.42
CA GLY A 27 6.39 11.46 6.29
C GLY A 27 6.73 9.99 6.19
N PHE A 28 6.31 9.33 5.12
CA PHE A 28 6.71 7.94 4.91
C PHE A 28 8.18 7.89 4.50
N ASN A 29 8.94 6.96 5.07
CA ASN A 29 10.36 6.87 4.76
C ASN A 29 10.61 5.95 3.55
N ASN A 30 11.83 5.97 3.05
CA ASN A 30 12.18 5.22 1.85
C ASN A 30 11.95 3.71 1.98
N PRO A 31 12.35 3.06 3.08
CA PRO A 31 12.12 1.62 3.20
C PRO A 31 10.66 1.24 3.08
N VAL A 32 9.77 2.01 3.67
CA VAL A 32 8.34 1.73 3.59
C VAL A 32 7.87 1.86 2.14
N ILE A 33 8.29 2.91 1.47
CA ILE A 33 7.87 3.12 0.08
C ILE A 33 8.37 1.99 -0.82
N GLU A 34 9.60 1.54 -0.61
CA GLU A 34 10.13 0.42 -1.38
C GLU A 34 9.35 -0.86 -1.11
N HIS A 35 8.97 -1.10 0.15
CA HIS A 35 8.16 -2.27 0.47
C HIS A 35 6.82 -2.24 -0.25
N LEU A 36 6.20 -1.07 -0.31
CA LEU A 36 4.93 -0.95 -1.02
C LEU A 36 5.10 -1.19 -2.52
N LYS A 37 6.18 -0.70 -3.10
CA LYS A 37 6.42 -0.88 -4.53
C LYS A 37 6.70 -2.33 -4.90
N THR A 38 7.31 -3.07 -4.01
CA THR A 38 7.72 -4.45 -4.28
C THR A 38 6.79 -5.47 -3.66
N ASN A 39 5.65 -5.03 -3.13
CA ASN A 39 4.67 -5.91 -2.49
C ASN A 39 5.26 -6.67 -1.30
N ASN A 40 6.17 -6.04 -0.59
CA ASN A 40 6.71 -6.59 0.64
C ASN A 40 5.82 -6.22 1.81
N HIS A 41 6.03 -6.90 2.92
CA HIS A 41 5.21 -6.68 4.11
C HIS A 41 5.55 -5.36 4.77
N VAL A 42 4.53 -4.66 5.22
CA VAL A 42 4.67 -3.48 6.07
C VAL A 42 3.86 -3.73 7.33
N ASN A 43 4.15 -2.99 8.40
CA ASN A 43 3.41 -3.24 9.62
C ASN A 43 2.03 -2.57 9.55
N THR A 44 1.15 -3.01 10.46
CA THR A 44 -0.23 -2.53 10.45
C THR A 44 -0.33 -1.04 10.75
N LYS A 45 0.63 -0.50 11.49
CA LYS A 45 0.63 0.92 11.77
C LYS A 45 0.79 1.74 10.50
N THR A 46 1.62 1.26 9.58
CA THR A 46 1.77 1.89 8.27
C THR A 46 0.47 1.82 7.50
N LEU A 47 -0.20 0.66 7.55
CA LEU A 47 -1.48 0.49 6.87
C LEU A 47 -2.53 1.42 7.47
N GLU A 48 -2.53 1.61 8.78
CA GLU A 48 -3.44 2.55 9.41
C GLU A 48 -3.24 3.97 8.88
N LYS A 49 -1.99 4.37 8.75
CA LYS A 49 -1.70 5.70 8.23
C LYS A 49 -2.21 5.87 6.80
N LEU A 50 -2.02 4.84 5.99
CA LEU A 50 -2.50 4.88 4.61
C LEU A 50 -4.02 4.95 4.55
N CYS A 51 -4.69 4.16 5.39
CA CYS A 51 -6.15 4.18 5.43
C CYS A 51 -6.68 5.54 5.85
N LYS A 52 -6.03 6.14 6.83
CA LYS A 52 -6.43 7.47 7.30
C LYS A 52 -6.20 8.51 6.21
N LEU A 53 -5.06 8.43 5.55
CA LEU A 53 -4.71 9.35 4.47
C LEU A 53 -5.71 9.27 3.32
N LEU A 54 -6.07 8.05 2.94
CA LEU A 54 -6.94 7.81 1.78
C LEU A 54 -8.40 7.69 2.16
N ASN A 55 -8.70 7.74 3.46
CA ASN A 55 -10.07 7.64 3.96
C ASN A 55 -10.73 6.36 3.47
N CYS A 56 -10.09 5.23 3.74
CA CYS A 56 -10.56 3.94 3.25
C CYS A 56 -10.24 2.86 4.27
N ASN A 57 -10.62 1.63 3.96
CA ASN A 57 -10.33 0.48 4.81
C ASN A 57 -9.12 -0.29 4.28
N ILE A 58 -8.58 -1.16 5.12
CA ILE A 58 -7.41 -1.96 4.74
C ILE A 58 -7.69 -2.77 3.48
N GLY A 59 -8.88 -3.33 3.36
CA GLY A 59 -9.24 -4.12 2.19
C GLY A 59 -9.26 -3.34 0.90
N ASP A 60 -9.27 -2.02 0.99
CA ASP A 60 -9.24 -1.16 -0.19
C ASP A 60 -7.83 -0.93 -0.71
N ILE A 61 -6.81 -1.28 0.06
CA ILE A 61 -5.42 -1.00 -0.33
C ILE A 61 -4.55 -2.24 -0.32
N VAL A 62 -4.97 -3.31 0.33
CA VAL A 62 -4.17 -4.54 0.44
C VAL A 62 -5.00 -5.70 -0.05
N GLU A 63 -4.36 -6.60 -0.79
CA GLU A 63 -5.04 -7.78 -1.28
C GLU A 63 -4.16 -9.00 -1.04
N TYR A 64 -4.77 -10.09 -0.60
CA TYR A 64 -4.06 -11.35 -0.46
C TYR A 64 -4.18 -12.13 -1.77
N ILE A 65 -3.05 -12.56 -2.29
CA ILE A 65 -3.00 -13.35 -3.51
C ILE A 65 -2.57 -14.75 -3.12
N PRO A 66 -3.45 -15.75 -3.18
CA PRO A 66 -3.03 -17.10 -2.83
C PRO A 66 -2.10 -17.68 -3.88
N ASP A 67 -1.27 -18.65 -3.44
CA ASP A 67 -0.44 -19.39 -4.38
C ASP A 67 -1.33 -20.19 -5.30
N ASP A 68 -1.11 -20.08 -6.58
CA ASP A 68 -1.92 -20.88 -7.47
C ASP A 68 -1.20 -22.11 -7.91
N ASP A 69 -0.02 -22.37 -7.43
CA ASP A 69 0.63 -23.62 -7.73
C ASP A 69 0.19 -24.68 -6.79
N SER A 70 -0.64 -24.33 -5.88
CA SER A 70 -1.08 -25.28 -4.92
C SER A 70 -1.80 -26.39 -5.54
N ASN A 71 -1.98 -26.31 -6.58
CA ASN A 71 -2.58 -27.29 -7.13
C ASN A 71 -2.15 -28.33 -7.21
#